data_e8180aec3416307e9cb36bd814e270b5
#
_entry.id   e8180aec3416307e9cb36bd814e270b5
#
_cell.length_a   1.000
_cell.length_b   1.000
_cell.length_c   1.000
_cell.angle_alpha   90.00
_cell.angle_beta   90.00
_cell.angle_gamma   90.00
#
_symmetry.space_group_name_H-M   'P 1'
#
loop_
_entity.id
_entity.type
_entity.pdbx_description
1 polymer ?
#
loop_
_entity_poly.entity_id
_entity_poly.type
_entity_poly.pdbx_seq_one_letter_code
_entity_poly.pdbx_strand_id
1 'polypeptide(L)'
;SSAASDVYKRQTLVLKAVRETVGENIPIFLGISADELAEGGNTLDDTLEIVEYFKDYVDVFDVSAGLTCSIQYQYDADYLPDGWKSYMSKSIKEKTGKPCQTSGNIREPEVANRILEDGEADLIAIGRGLIADPEWVNKVQFGNTDDINRCISCNNGCTATLGDEPIRCSINPALVSGSLYKDKKLKKPCNVVVVGGGTAGLEAACTAAEVGCATVLIEKSGELGGLARRVGKMPNKQRLGYFPQYLERRAMKLKNLFICKNTEASIEFIEGFKPDIVVNATGSVPLLPNIPGLKENLEAGNVSTIFDLVDHVDSYPEDLSGKKVVVIGGGNVGLDVVEFFVPRKADVTIVEQKAHFGENLDFITKTGSIEFMNKNKVNQYPNASLLEVKDHSFIVRHDYKDLELDFDYGFVCLGMQSATPSLQELYNHFIYEGVEVLNIGDSAQTRRIIEGVKAVSYTHLTLPTIA
;
A
#
# COMPACT_ATOMS: atom_id res chain seq x y z
N SER A 1 -39.24 8.01 14.57
CA SER A 1 -39.18 7.40 15.91
C SER A 1 -39.87 6.04 16.01
N SER A 2 -41.09 5.80 15.46
CA SER A 2 -41.76 4.49 15.55
C SER A 2 -41.12 3.42 14.67
N ALA A 3 -40.68 3.78 13.45
CA ALA A 3 -40.04 2.85 12.53
C ALA A 3 -38.66 2.34 13.01
N ALA A 4 -37.84 3.19 13.64
CA ALA A 4 -36.55 2.78 14.22
C ALA A 4 -36.75 1.78 15.37
N SER A 5 -37.70 2.05 16.28
CA SER A 5 -37.99 1.13 17.38
C SER A 5 -38.48 -0.25 16.92
N ASP A 6 -39.14 -0.33 15.76
CA ASP A 6 -39.61 -1.59 15.21
C ASP A 6 -38.48 -2.41 14.56
N VAL A 7 -37.46 -1.77 14.02
CA VAL A 7 -36.25 -2.45 13.49
C VAL A 7 -35.50 -3.13 14.64
N TYR A 8 -35.22 -2.46 15.75
CA TYR A 8 -34.51 -3.04 16.90
C TYR A 8 -35.30 -4.15 17.58
N LYS A 9 -36.62 -4.03 17.65
CA LYS A 9 -37.48 -5.11 18.13
C LYS A 9 -37.34 -6.37 17.27
N ARG A 10 -37.31 -6.23 15.94
CA ARG A 10 -37.11 -7.37 15.03
C ARG A 10 -35.74 -8.03 15.25
N GLN A 11 -34.67 -7.24 15.37
CA GLN A 11 -33.31 -7.76 15.62
C GLN A 11 -33.26 -8.47 16.98
N THR A 12 -33.87 -7.92 18.03
CA THR A 12 -33.97 -8.55 19.34
C THR A 12 -34.70 -9.89 19.28
N LEU A 13 -35.80 -9.99 18.52
CA LEU A 13 -36.51 -11.25 18.32
C LEU A 13 -35.63 -12.32 17.65
N VAL A 14 -34.82 -11.93 16.68
CA VAL A 14 -33.87 -12.85 16.03
C VAL A 14 -32.82 -13.32 17.03
N LEU A 15 -32.17 -12.42 17.76
CA LEU A 15 -31.17 -12.77 18.77
C LEU A 15 -31.74 -13.67 19.87
N LYS A 16 -32.96 -13.39 20.33
CA LYS A 16 -33.68 -14.22 21.31
C LYS A 16 -33.89 -15.64 20.77
N ALA A 17 -34.38 -15.77 19.53
CA ALA A 17 -34.59 -17.06 18.89
C ALA A 17 -33.28 -17.83 18.70
N VAL A 18 -32.17 -17.16 18.36
CA VAL A 18 -30.82 -17.77 18.28
C VAL A 18 -30.42 -18.29 19.67
N ARG A 19 -30.50 -17.46 20.71
CA ARG A 19 -30.14 -17.85 22.10
C ARG A 19 -30.98 -19.04 22.57
N GLU A 20 -32.29 -19.00 22.35
CA GLU A 20 -33.19 -20.10 22.72
C GLU A 20 -32.85 -21.43 21.97
N THR A 21 -32.35 -21.31 20.77
CA THR A 21 -31.99 -22.46 19.92
C THR A 21 -30.65 -23.07 20.31
N VAL A 22 -29.61 -22.24 20.55
CA VAL A 22 -28.24 -22.72 20.82
C VAL A 22 -28.00 -22.96 22.32
N GLY A 23 -28.83 -22.43 23.21
CA GLY A 23 -28.69 -22.55 24.65
C GLY A 23 -27.58 -21.65 25.23
N GLU A 24 -27.27 -21.79 26.49
CA GLU A 24 -26.33 -20.95 27.24
C GLU A 24 -24.86 -21.34 27.07
N ASN A 25 -24.58 -22.54 26.52
CA ASN A 25 -23.22 -23.07 26.42
C ASN A 25 -22.49 -22.68 25.13
N ILE A 26 -23.17 -22.09 24.14
CA ILE A 26 -22.61 -21.64 22.88
C ILE A 26 -22.47 -20.12 22.94
N PRO A 27 -21.26 -19.55 22.85
CA PRO A 27 -21.07 -18.10 22.84
C PRO A 27 -21.61 -17.50 21.54
N ILE A 28 -22.35 -16.39 21.67
CA ILE A 28 -22.87 -15.60 20.54
C ILE A 28 -22.05 -14.33 20.41
N PHE A 29 -21.35 -14.20 19.29
CA PHE A 29 -20.68 -12.97 18.86
C PHE A 29 -21.61 -12.18 17.95
N LEU A 30 -21.91 -10.95 18.32
CA LEU A 30 -22.70 -10.04 17.49
C LEU A 30 -21.81 -9.01 16.80
N GLY A 31 -21.68 -9.13 15.48
CA GLY A 31 -21.04 -8.09 14.65
C GLY A 31 -21.94 -6.85 14.59
N ILE A 32 -21.38 -5.69 14.93
CA ILE A 32 -22.09 -4.41 14.91
C ILE A 32 -21.21 -3.30 14.34
N SER A 33 -21.80 -2.46 13.46
CA SER A 33 -21.18 -1.19 13.08
C SER A 33 -21.45 -0.17 14.17
N ALA A 34 -20.43 0.19 14.93
CA ALA A 34 -20.56 1.09 16.08
C ALA A 34 -20.82 2.54 15.66
N ASP A 35 -20.29 2.95 14.52
CA ASP A 35 -20.55 4.23 13.87
C ASP A 35 -20.57 3.99 12.36
N GLU A 36 -21.65 4.38 11.71
CA GLU A 36 -21.79 4.16 10.27
C GLU A 36 -20.97 5.16 9.44
N LEU A 37 -20.55 6.28 10.06
CA LEU A 37 -19.72 7.32 9.44
C LEU A 37 -20.26 7.77 8.06
N ALA A 38 -21.59 7.88 7.99
CA ALA A 38 -22.32 8.23 6.78
C ALA A 38 -23.43 9.23 7.12
N GLU A 39 -23.76 10.13 6.21
CA GLU A 39 -24.87 11.09 6.38
C GLU A 39 -26.18 10.34 6.58
N GLY A 40 -26.87 10.65 7.69
CA GLY A 40 -28.13 9.98 8.06
C GLY A 40 -27.97 8.55 8.59
N GLY A 41 -26.73 8.07 8.75
CA GLY A 41 -26.43 6.79 9.38
C GLY A 41 -26.45 6.86 10.92
N ASN A 42 -26.40 5.69 11.58
CA ASN A 42 -26.29 5.62 13.03
C ASN A 42 -24.92 6.13 13.48
N THR A 43 -24.92 6.97 14.48
CA THR A 43 -23.73 7.41 15.22
C THR A 43 -23.36 6.42 16.32
N LEU A 44 -22.19 6.60 16.95
CA LEU A 44 -21.83 5.82 18.13
C LEU A 44 -22.86 5.99 19.26
N ASP A 45 -23.40 7.19 19.46
CA ASP A 45 -24.43 7.44 20.50
C ASP A 45 -25.70 6.64 20.23
N ASP A 46 -26.18 6.62 18.97
CA ASP A 46 -27.32 5.79 18.57
C ASP A 46 -27.04 4.30 18.82
N THR A 47 -25.83 3.85 18.50
CA THR A 47 -25.42 2.46 18.71
C THR A 47 -25.38 2.10 20.19
N LEU A 48 -24.94 3.01 21.07
CA LEU A 48 -24.95 2.79 22.51
C LEU A 48 -26.38 2.61 23.09
N GLU A 49 -27.38 3.22 22.47
CA GLU A 49 -28.79 2.94 22.79
C GLU A 49 -29.24 1.58 22.27
N ILE A 50 -28.82 1.21 21.07
CA ILE A 50 -29.19 -0.03 20.39
C ILE A 50 -28.64 -1.26 21.13
N VAL A 51 -27.39 -1.26 21.55
CA VAL A 51 -26.76 -2.42 22.21
C VAL A 51 -27.40 -2.78 23.53
N GLU A 52 -28.09 -1.84 24.18
CA GLU A 52 -28.87 -2.13 25.39
C GLU A 52 -30.02 -3.14 25.14
N TYR A 53 -30.60 -3.14 23.93
CA TYR A 53 -31.64 -4.13 23.57
C TYR A 53 -31.06 -5.51 23.30
N PHE A 54 -29.76 -5.64 23.02
CA PHE A 54 -29.11 -6.88 22.57
C PHE A 54 -28.30 -7.56 23.64
N LYS A 55 -27.81 -6.82 24.66
CA LYS A 55 -26.83 -7.29 25.64
C LYS A 55 -27.21 -8.59 26.39
N ASP A 56 -28.50 -8.83 26.60
CA ASP A 56 -28.95 -10.02 27.34
C ASP A 56 -28.95 -11.29 26.46
N TYR A 57 -28.82 -11.17 25.16
CA TYR A 57 -28.87 -12.29 24.21
C TYR A 57 -27.50 -12.63 23.61
N VAL A 58 -26.48 -11.81 23.81
CA VAL A 58 -25.13 -11.96 23.24
C VAL A 58 -24.08 -12.06 24.35
N ASP A 59 -22.96 -12.68 24.01
CA ASP A 59 -21.83 -12.85 24.92
C ASP A 59 -20.70 -11.88 24.61
N VAL A 60 -20.48 -11.54 23.35
CA VAL A 60 -19.42 -10.66 22.87
C VAL A 60 -19.95 -9.75 21.77
N PHE A 61 -19.61 -8.46 21.82
CA PHE A 61 -19.79 -7.56 20.68
C PHE A 61 -18.53 -7.53 19.82
N ASP A 62 -18.66 -7.85 18.53
CA ASP A 62 -17.61 -7.70 17.51
C ASP A 62 -17.79 -6.34 16.81
N VAL A 63 -16.95 -5.39 17.23
CA VAL A 63 -17.14 -3.97 16.91
C VAL A 63 -16.39 -3.58 15.64
N SER A 64 -17.16 -3.15 14.65
CA SER A 64 -16.68 -2.56 13.40
C SER A 64 -17.19 -1.13 13.24
N ALA A 65 -16.88 -0.49 12.10
CA ALA A 65 -17.39 0.83 11.74
C ALA A 65 -17.56 0.95 10.23
N GLY A 66 -18.38 1.91 9.80
CA GLY A 66 -18.63 2.21 8.40
C GLY A 66 -19.67 1.29 7.75
N LEU A 67 -20.06 1.70 6.56
CA LEU A 67 -20.98 1.01 5.65
C LEU A 67 -20.37 0.93 4.25
N THR A 68 -21.10 0.34 3.30
CA THR A 68 -20.69 0.32 1.88
C THR A 68 -20.54 1.73 1.29
N CYS A 69 -21.36 2.70 1.72
CA CYS A 69 -21.25 4.11 1.30
C CYS A 69 -20.14 4.88 1.99
N SER A 70 -19.61 4.37 3.11
CA SER A 70 -18.45 4.89 3.86
C SER A 70 -17.35 3.82 3.96
N ILE A 71 -17.10 3.15 2.84
CA ILE A 71 -16.28 1.94 2.73
C ILE A 71 -14.83 2.12 3.19
N GLN A 72 -14.28 3.32 3.09
CA GLN A 72 -12.93 3.68 3.56
C GLN A 72 -12.76 3.49 5.08
N TYR A 73 -13.85 3.56 5.85
CA TYR A 73 -13.88 3.28 7.29
C TYR A 73 -14.17 1.81 7.59
N GLN A 74 -14.91 1.13 6.71
CA GLN A 74 -15.19 -0.30 6.86
C GLN A 74 -13.93 -1.15 6.62
N TYR A 75 -13.16 -0.82 5.57
CA TYR A 75 -11.93 -1.53 5.19
C TYR A 75 -10.66 -0.82 5.65
N ASP A 76 -10.76 0.18 6.52
CA ASP A 76 -9.64 0.93 7.10
C ASP A 76 -8.62 1.38 6.05
N ALA A 77 -8.89 2.51 5.41
CA ALA A 77 -7.96 3.13 4.49
C ALA A 77 -6.56 3.35 5.14
N ASP A 78 -5.55 3.51 4.33
CA ASP A 78 -4.16 3.59 4.78
C ASP A 78 -3.87 4.79 5.69
N TYR A 79 -4.57 5.91 5.53
CA TYR A 79 -4.43 7.11 6.36
C TYR A 79 -5.06 6.99 7.75
N LEU A 80 -5.90 5.97 8.02
CA LEU A 80 -6.49 5.77 9.35
C LEU A 80 -5.46 5.16 10.31
N PRO A 81 -5.34 5.69 11.55
CA PRO A 81 -4.39 5.20 12.53
C PRO A 81 -4.59 3.72 12.88
N ASP A 82 -3.55 3.08 13.38
CA ASP A 82 -3.62 1.71 13.87
C ASP A 82 -4.48 1.63 15.14
N GLY A 83 -5.48 0.76 15.14
CA GLY A 83 -6.40 0.58 16.26
C GLY A 83 -7.42 1.70 16.43
N TRP A 84 -7.65 2.55 15.44
CA TRP A 84 -8.48 3.76 15.52
C TRP A 84 -9.93 3.54 16.00
N LYS A 85 -10.44 2.32 15.86
CA LYS A 85 -11.81 1.96 16.28
C LYS A 85 -11.93 1.52 17.75
N SER A 86 -10.80 1.33 18.45
CA SER A 86 -10.82 0.72 19.80
C SER A 86 -11.64 1.50 20.82
N TYR A 87 -11.71 2.85 20.69
CA TYR A 87 -12.55 3.67 21.55
C TYR A 87 -14.03 3.35 21.43
N MET A 88 -14.50 2.92 20.26
CA MET A 88 -15.89 2.50 20.04
C MET A 88 -16.19 1.22 20.81
N SER A 89 -15.25 0.25 20.78
CA SER A 89 -15.34 -0.99 21.55
C SER A 89 -15.36 -0.69 23.04
N LYS A 90 -14.51 0.22 23.52
CA LYS A 90 -14.51 0.68 24.90
C LYS A 90 -15.86 1.24 25.33
N SER A 91 -16.45 2.13 24.52
CA SER A 91 -17.75 2.74 24.82
C SER A 91 -18.86 1.70 24.91
N ILE A 92 -18.90 0.71 24.01
CA ILE A 92 -19.88 -0.39 24.04
C ILE A 92 -19.66 -1.29 25.27
N LYS A 93 -18.39 -1.62 25.58
CA LYS A 93 -18.02 -2.39 26.76
C LYS A 93 -18.47 -1.72 28.06
N GLU A 94 -18.17 -0.43 28.21
CA GLU A 94 -18.58 0.36 29.39
C GLU A 94 -20.10 0.45 29.50
N LYS A 95 -20.81 0.60 28.37
CA LYS A 95 -22.27 0.68 28.33
C LYS A 95 -22.97 -0.64 28.71
N THR A 96 -22.47 -1.77 28.19
CA THR A 96 -23.15 -3.06 28.26
C THR A 96 -22.62 -3.99 29.35
N GLY A 97 -21.39 -3.77 29.81
CA GLY A 97 -20.65 -4.68 30.68
C GLY A 97 -20.25 -5.99 30.00
N LYS A 98 -20.41 -6.11 28.69
CA LYS A 98 -20.05 -7.32 27.91
C LYS A 98 -18.66 -7.22 27.34
N PRO A 99 -17.95 -8.35 27.16
CA PRO A 99 -16.70 -8.37 26.41
C PRO A 99 -16.87 -7.82 25.01
N CYS A 100 -15.86 -7.10 24.53
CA CYS A 100 -15.84 -6.54 23.19
C CYS A 100 -14.59 -6.99 22.42
N GLN A 101 -14.77 -7.31 21.14
CA GLN A 101 -13.72 -7.49 20.17
C GLN A 101 -13.58 -6.20 19.34
N THR A 102 -12.34 -5.79 19.07
CA THR A 102 -12.07 -4.66 18.17
C THR A 102 -11.23 -5.07 16.99
N SER A 103 -11.34 -4.29 15.92
CA SER A 103 -10.51 -4.40 14.71
C SER A 103 -10.01 -3.01 14.30
N GLY A 104 -9.33 -2.88 13.18
CA GLY A 104 -8.99 -1.59 12.57
C GLY A 104 -7.50 -1.36 12.44
N ASN A 105 -6.95 -1.69 11.27
CA ASN A 105 -5.54 -1.48 10.95
C ASN A 105 -4.53 -2.02 11.98
N ILE A 106 -4.91 -2.99 12.82
CA ILE A 106 -4.03 -3.58 13.85
C ILE A 106 -3.04 -4.51 13.15
N ARG A 107 -1.77 -4.10 13.11
CA ARG A 107 -0.65 -4.79 12.48
C ARG A 107 0.60 -4.85 13.35
N GLU A 108 0.71 -3.92 14.30
CA GLU A 108 1.78 -3.86 15.27
C GLU A 108 1.34 -4.54 16.57
N PRO A 109 2.16 -5.46 17.12
CA PRO A 109 1.87 -6.12 18.39
C PRO A 109 1.69 -5.13 19.54
N GLU A 110 2.45 -4.04 19.53
CA GLU A 110 2.40 -2.98 20.54
C GLU A 110 1.03 -2.29 20.58
N VAL A 111 0.40 -2.08 19.42
CA VAL A 111 -0.95 -1.51 19.33
C VAL A 111 -1.98 -2.50 19.88
N ALA A 112 -1.87 -3.78 19.55
CA ALA A 112 -2.76 -4.81 20.08
C ALA A 112 -2.65 -4.91 21.61
N ASN A 113 -1.42 -4.93 22.13
CA ASN A 113 -1.17 -4.97 23.59
C ASN A 113 -1.71 -3.73 24.30
N ARG A 114 -1.45 -2.53 23.79
CA ARG A 114 -1.98 -1.28 24.35
C ARG A 114 -3.49 -1.31 24.44
N ILE A 115 -4.20 -1.71 23.39
CA ILE A 115 -5.67 -1.79 23.40
C ILE A 115 -6.19 -2.72 24.50
N LEU A 116 -5.53 -3.88 24.70
CA LEU A 116 -5.91 -4.83 25.76
C LEU A 116 -5.56 -4.31 27.15
N GLU A 117 -4.37 -3.75 27.34
CA GLU A 117 -3.89 -3.19 28.62
C GLU A 117 -4.71 -1.98 29.08
N ASP A 118 -5.10 -1.10 28.15
CA ASP A 118 -5.94 0.07 28.40
C ASP A 118 -7.43 -0.32 28.57
N GLY A 119 -7.76 -1.61 28.44
CA GLY A 119 -9.11 -2.13 28.58
C GLY A 119 -10.09 -1.64 27.51
N GLU A 120 -9.59 -1.16 26.38
CA GLU A 120 -10.41 -0.67 25.27
C GLU A 120 -11.18 -1.79 24.57
N ALA A 121 -10.63 -3.01 24.58
CA ALA A 121 -11.29 -4.23 24.14
C ALA A 121 -10.77 -5.44 24.93
N ASP A 122 -11.46 -6.57 24.85
CA ASP A 122 -11.04 -7.84 25.46
C ASP A 122 -10.44 -8.81 24.44
N LEU A 123 -10.77 -8.62 23.18
CA LEU A 123 -10.32 -9.43 22.05
C LEU A 123 -9.88 -8.53 20.88
N ILE A 124 -8.89 -9.01 20.12
CA ILE A 124 -8.38 -8.31 18.94
C ILE A 124 -8.65 -9.14 17.68
N ALA A 125 -9.33 -8.54 16.71
CA ALA A 125 -9.52 -9.13 15.39
C ALA A 125 -8.48 -8.62 14.40
N ILE A 126 -7.66 -9.53 13.87
CA ILE A 126 -6.61 -9.23 12.89
C ILE A 126 -6.98 -9.86 11.54
N GLY A 127 -7.50 -9.05 10.61
CA GLY A 127 -7.87 -9.52 9.27
C GLY A 127 -6.69 -9.45 8.29
N ARG A 128 -6.45 -8.27 7.73
CA ARG A 128 -5.42 -8.07 6.69
C ARG A 128 -3.98 -8.32 7.20
N GLY A 129 -3.75 -8.16 8.52
CA GLY A 129 -2.48 -8.56 9.14
C GLY A 129 -2.17 -10.04 8.92
N LEU A 130 -3.15 -10.92 9.15
CA LEU A 130 -3.02 -12.38 8.94
C LEU A 130 -3.01 -12.76 7.45
N ILE A 131 -3.66 -11.98 6.57
CA ILE A 131 -3.53 -12.15 5.12
C ILE A 131 -2.09 -11.87 4.66
N ALA A 132 -1.47 -10.83 5.21
CA ALA A 132 -0.09 -10.47 4.91
C ALA A 132 0.91 -11.46 5.52
N ASP A 133 0.66 -11.90 6.75
CA ASP A 133 1.51 -12.83 7.49
C ASP A 133 0.67 -13.80 8.33
N PRO A 134 0.42 -15.03 7.86
CA PRO A 134 -0.36 -16.02 8.61
C PRO A 134 0.32 -16.45 9.93
N GLU A 135 1.64 -16.24 10.07
CA GLU A 135 2.41 -16.56 11.27
C GLU A 135 2.46 -15.39 12.27
N TRP A 136 1.71 -14.31 12.05
CA TRP A 136 1.76 -13.11 12.88
C TRP A 136 1.63 -13.43 14.38
N VAL A 137 0.62 -14.21 14.77
CA VAL A 137 0.38 -14.56 16.18
C VAL A 137 1.51 -15.41 16.74
N ASN A 138 1.98 -16.41 15.98
CA ASN A 138 3.11 -17.26 16.40
C ASN A 138 4.39 -16.42 16.58
N LYS A 139 4.66 -15.48 15.65
CA LYS A 139 5.82 -14.59 15.74
C LYS A 139 5.76 -13.71 16.99
N VAL A 140 4.59 -13.17 17.32
CA VAL A 140 4.39 -12.42 18.56
C VAL A 140 4.60 -13.31 19.78
N GLN A 141 3.99 -14.48 19.82
CA GLN A 141 4.09 -15.42 20.94
C GLN A 141 5.54 -15.84 21.24
N PHE A 142 6.36 -15.99 20.20
CA PHE A 142 7.75 -16.42 20.35
C PHE A 142 8.76 -15.29 20.33
N GLY A 143 8.33 -14.02 20.39
CA GLY A 143 9.20 -12.84 20.42
C GLY A 143 9.90 -12.49 19.12
N ASN A 144 9.41 -13.01 17.98
CA ASN A 144 9.99 -12.78 16.66
C ASN A 144 9.25 -11.66 15.90
N THR A 145 8.89 -10.59 16.59
CA THR A 145 8.03 -9.49 16.05
C THR A 145 8.66 -8.76 14.88
N ASP A 146 9.99 -8.68 14.81
CA ASP A 146 10.73 -8.09 13.69
C ASP A 146 10.56 -8.87 12.38
N ASP A 147 10.21 -10.15 12.46
CA ASP A 147 10.00 -11.02 11.30
C ASP A 147 8.58 -10.95 10.73
N ILE A 148 7.70 -10.17 11.34
CA ILE A 148 6.35 -9.99 10.83
C ILE A 148 6.38 -9.24 9.50
N ASN A 149 5.75 -9.83 8.47
CA ASN A 149 5.45 -9.16 7.22
C ASN A 149 4.21 -8.27 7.40
N ARG A 150 4.41 -7.03 7.84
CA ARG A 150 3.33 -6.14 8.26
C ARG A 150 2.47 -5.67 7.10
N CYS A 151 1.16 -5.77 7.24
CA CYS A 151 0.22 -5.27 6.25
C CYS A 151 0.44 -3.78 5.97
N ILE A 152 0.57 -3.40 4.70
CA ILE A 152 0.77 -2.01 4.26
C ILE A 152 -0.53 -1.26 3.99
N SER A 153 -1.69 -1.83 4.28
CA SER A 153 -3.04 -1.27 4.07
C SER A 153 -3.33 -0.75 2.65
N CYS A 154 -2.70 -1.32 1.65
CA CYS A 154 -2.84 -0.90 0.25
C CYS A 154 -4.20 -1.24 -0.38
N ASN A 155 -5.01 -2.08 0.24
CA ASN A 155 -6.34 -2.52 -0.22
C ASN A 155 -6.42 -3.04 -1.68
N ASN A 156 -5.28 -3.29 -2.34
CA ASN A 156 -5.25 -3.63 -3.77
C ASN A 156 -5.72 -5.05 -4.09
N GLY A 157 -5.32 -6.04 -3.32
CA GLY A 157 -5.60 -7.43 -3.64
C GLY A 157 -6.57 -8.12 -2.69
N CYS A 158 -6.56 -7.75 -1.41
CA CYS A 158 -7.46 -8.33 -0.42
C CYS A 158 -8.92 -7.88 -0.59
N THR A 159 -9.15 -6.72 -1.21
CA THR A 159 -10.49 -6.20 -1.55
C THR A 159 -10.92 -6.50 -2.98
N ALA A 160 -10.10 -7.19 -3.76
CA ALA A 160 -10.42 -7.60 -5.13
C ALA A 160 -11.69 -8.48 -5.20
N THR A 161 -11.99 -9.20 -4.11
CA THR A 161 -13.21 -10.00 -3.96
C THR A 161 -14.50 -9.17 -4.01
N LEU A 162 -14.45 -7.86 -3.76
CA LEU A 162 -15.59 -6.95 -3.96
C LEU A 162 -15.96 -6.79 -5.44
N GLY A 163 -15.05 -7.14 -6.36
CA GLY A 163 -15.23 -7.16 -7.81
C GLY A 163 -15.19 -8.57 -8.40
N ASP A 164 -15.51 -9.62 -7.62
CA ASP A 164 -15.51 -11.03 -8.03
C ASP A 164 -14.14 -11.57 -8.47
N GLU A 165 -13.04 -10.91 -8.09
CA GLU A 165 -11.70 -11.42 -8.34
C GLU A 165 -11.18 -12.25 -7.14
N PRO A 166 -10.30 -13.24 -7.38
CA PRO A 166 -9.67 -13.99 -6.29
C PRO A 166 -8.87 -13.08 -5.36
N ILE A 167 -8.94 -13.38 -4.06
CA ILE A 167 -8.14 -12.66 -3.04
C ILE A 167 -6.64 -12.78 -3.34
N ARG A 168 -5.93 -11.67 -3.21
CA ARG A 168 -4.47 -11.57 -3.36
C ARG A 168 -3.91 -10.63 -2.32
N CYS A 169 -2.59 -10.68 -2.09
CA CYS A 169 -1.91 -9.71 -1.24
C CYS A 169 -0.70 -9.13 -1.97
N SER A 170 -0.49 -7.82 -1.83
CA SER A 170 0.65 -7.13 -2.45
C SER A 170 2.00 -7.59 -1.92
N ILE A 171 2.04 -8.05 -0.68
CA ILE A 171 3.28 -8.38 0.04
C ILE A 171 3.36 -9.85 0.48
N ASN A 172 2.33 -10.64 0.19
CA ASN A 172 2.32 -12.08 0.42
C ASN A 172 1.93 -12.81 -0.88
N PRO A 173 2.89 -13.13 -1.73
CA PRO A 173 2.64 -13.83 -2.99
C PRO A 173 2.17 -15.28 -2.79
N ALA A 174 2.38 -15.85 -1.61
CA ALA A 174 1.98 -17.22 -1.27
C ALA A 174 0.51 -17.34 -0.84
N LEU A 175 -0.22 -16.22 -0.70
CA LEU A 175 -1.64 -16.24 -0.35
C LEU A 175 -2.43 -17.05 -1.38
N VAL A 176 -3.29 -17.97 -0.93
CA VAL A 176 -4.13 -18.89 -1.73
C VAL A 176 -3.35 -20.01 -2.41
N SER A 177 -2.29 -19.72 -3.14
CA SER A 177 -1.53 -20.74 -3.88
C SER A 177 -0.50 -21.47 -3.03
N GLY A 178 -0.28 -21.02 -1.80
CA GLY A 178 0.81 -21.50 -0.96
C GLY A 178 2.18 -21.12 -1.54
N SER A 179 3.23 -21.52 -0.87
CA SER A 179 4.57 -21.36 -1.40
C SER A 179 4.84 -22.47 -2.43
N LEU A 180 4.68 -22.15 -3.70
CA LEU A 180 4.95 -23.08 -4.80
C LEU A 180 6.41 -23.54 -4.86
N TYR A 181 7.30 -22.86 -4.17
CA TYR A 181 8.75 -23.11 -4.15
C TYR A 181 9.34 -23.47 -2.77
N LYS A 182 8.58 -23.30 -1.68
CA LYS A 182 9.10 -23.48 -0.31
C LYS A 182 9.76 -24.84 -0.07
N ASP A 183 9.20 -25.88 -0.66
CA ASP A 183 9.69 -27.24 -0.54
C ASP A 183 10.54 -27.68 -1.75
N LYS A 184 10.75 -26.80 -2.74
CA LYS A 184 11.56 -27.06 -3.91
C LYS A 184 13.00 -26.68 -3.64
N LYS A 185 13.91 -27.56 -4.03
CA LYS A 185 15.36 -27.34 -3.97
C LYS A 185 15.98 -27.55 -5.33
N LEU A 186 17.05 -26.83 -5.60
CA LEU A 186 17.79 -26.96 -6.83
C LEU A 186 18.32 -28.38 -7.01
N LYS A 187 18.23 -28.88 -8.24
CA LYS A 187 18.86 -30.15 -8.66
C LYS A 187 20.31 -29.97 -9.09
N LYS A 188 20.67 -28.73 -9.51
CA LYS A 188 22.02 -28.35 -9.94
C LYS A 188 22.39 -27.01 -9.37
N PRO A 189 23.67 -26.71 -9.09
CA PRO A 189 24.10 -25.37 -8.76
C PRO A 189 23.63 -24.34 -9.78
N CYS A 190 23.20 -23.18 -9.33
CA CYS A 190 22.70 -22.09 -10.16
C CYS A 190 23.16 -20.75 -9.56
N ASN A 191 23.76 -19.91 -10.38
CA ASN A 191 24.20 -18.56 -10.02
C ASN A 191 23.16 -17.55 -10.56
N VAL A 192 22.61 -16.75 -9.69
CA VAL A 192 21.63 -15.72 -10.05
C VAL A 192 22.20 -14.35 -9.72
N VAL A 193 22.18 -13.45 -10.66
CA VAL A 193 22.51 -12.02 -10.45
C VAL A 193 21.26 -11.19 -10.63
N VAL A 194 20.88 -10.46 -9.59
CA VAL A 194 19.72 -9.56 -9.61
C VAL A 194 20.22 -8.11 -9.64
N VAL A 195 19.79 -7.36 -10.64
CA VAL A 195 20.13 -5.95 -10.83
C VAL A 195 18.98 -5.06 -10.38
N GLY A 196 19.17 -4.33 -9.30
CA GLY A 196 18.20 -3.45 -8.67
C GLY A 196 17.63 -4.01 -7.37
N GLY A 197 17.82 -3.27 -6.27
CA GLY A 197 17.42 -3.63 -4.90
C GLY A 197 16.05 -3.07 -4.49
N GLY A 198 15.14 -2.82 -5.45
CA GLY A 198 13.75 -2.49 -5.19
C GLY A 198 12.95 -3.68 -4.63
N THR A 199 11.65 -3.51 -4.38
CA THR A 199 10.80 -4.57 -3.81
C THR A 199 10.78 -5.84 -4.66
N ALA A 200 10.69 -5.71 -5.99
CA ALA A 200 10.70 -6.85 -6.91
C ALA A 200 12.06 -7.58 -6.92
N GLY A 201 13.16 -6.81 -6.97
CA GLY A 201 14.50 -7.38 -6.95
C GLY A 201 14.86 -8.06 -5.63
N LEU A 202 14.51 -7.45 -4.49
CA LEU A 202 14.68 -8.06 -3.17
C LEU A 202 13.87 -9.36 -3.04
N GLU A 203 12.61 -9.37 -3.48
CA GLU A 203 11.79 -10.58 -3.46
C GLU A 203 12.40 -11.68 -4.34
N ALA A 204 12.88 -11.31 -5.55
CA ALA A 204 13.55 -12.25 -6.46
C ALA A 204 14.85 -12.81 -5.84
N ALA A 205 15.68 -11.96 -5.27
CA ALA A 205 16.94 -12.38 -4.65
C ALA A 205 16.71 -13.30 -3.45
N CYS A 206 15.77 -12.96 -2.57
CA CYS A 206 15.41 -13.82 -1.44
C CYS A 206 14.88 -15.15 -1.90
N THR A 207 13.97 -15.18 -2.85
CA THR A 207 13.37 -16.44 -3.34
C THR A 207 14.40 -17.32 -4.04
N ALA A 208 15.27 -16.74 -4.88
CA ALA A 208 16.34 -17.48 -5.52
C ALA A 208 17.29 -18.12 -4.48
N ALA A 209 17.67 -17.37 -3.46
CA ALA A 209 18.52 -17.87 -2.39
C ALA A 209 17.83 -18.94 -1.54
N GLU A 210 16.54 -18.83 -1.24
CA GLU A 210 15.76 -19.80 -0.46
C GLU A 210 15.62 -21.16 -1.16
N VAL A 211 15.52 -21.20 -2.49
CA VAL A 211 15.54 -22.45 -3.25
C VAL A 211 16.95 -23.03 -3.37
N GLY A 212 18.00 -22.26 -3.04
CA GLY A 212 19.39 -22.72 -2.94
C GLY A 212 20.34 -22.16 -4.00
N CYS A 213 19.94 -21.16 -4.81
CA CYS A 213 20.85 -20.48 -5.75
C CYS A 213 21.95 -19.71 -5.00
N ALA A 214 23.15 -19.67 -5.55
CA ALA A 214 24.12 -18.65 -5.17
C ALA A 214 23.66 -17.33 -5.81
N THR A 215 23.27 -16.36 -4.97
CA THR A 215 22.58 -15.18 -5.43
C THR A 215 23.37 -13.92 -5.12
N VAL A 216 23.46 -13.02 -6.08
CA VAL A 216 24.04 -11.67 -5.91
C VAL A 216 22.98 -10.64 -6.23
N LEU A 217 22.76 -9.69 -5.33
CA LEU A 217 21.90 -8.52 -5.54
C LEU A 217 22.78 -7.27 -5.66
N ILE A 218 22.67 -6.56 -6.77
CA ILE A 218 23.44 -5.35 -7.05
C ILE A 218 22.49 -4.15 -6.99
N GLU A 219 22.80 -3.16 -6.15
CA GLU A 219 22.03 -1.93 -5.96
C GLU A 219 22.94 -0.70 -6.05
N LYS A 220 22.58 0.24 -6.94
CA LYS A 220 23.36 1.47 -7.15
C LYS A 220 23.36 2.42 -5.97
N SER A 221 22.29 2.41 -5.18
CA SER A 221 22.16 3.26 -4.00
C SER A 221 22.70 2.59 -2.73
N GLY A 222 22.84 3.37 -1.66
CA GLY A 222 23.23 2.87 -0.34
C GLY A 222 22.07 2.21 0.42
N GLU A 223 20.82 2.37 -0.07
CA GLU A 223 19.60 1.86 0.58
C GLU A 223 18.90 0.85 -0.33
N LEU A 224 18.38 -0.22 0.27
CA LEU A 224 17.51 -1.19 -0.40
C LEU A 224 16.04 -0.79 -0.28
N GLY A 225 15.19 -1.30 -1.17
CA GLY A 225 13.74 -1.09 -1.13
C GLY A 225 13.20 -0.16 -2.20
N GLY A 226 14.07 0.54 -2.93
CA GLY A 226 13.72 1.35 -4.08
C GLY A 226 12.65 2.42 -3.78
N LEU A 227 11.75 2.64 -4.73
CA LEU A 227 10.73 3.68 -4.62
C LEU A 227 9.79 3.48 -3.42
N ALA A 228 9.44 2.24 -3.06
CA ALA A 228 8.58 1.98 -1.90
C ALA A 228 9.21 2.48 -0.58
N ARG A 229 10.53 2.34 -0.41
CA ARG A 229 11.24 2.90 0.76
C ARG A 229 11.27 4.42 0.71
N ARG A 230 11.54 5.01 -0.46
CA ARG A 230 11.60 6.48 -0.63
C ARG A 230 10.24 7.12 -0.33
N VAL A 231 9.15 6.63 -0.92
CA VAL A 231 7.78 7.11 -0.65
C VAL A 231 7.41 6.88 0.82
N GLY A 232 7.86 5.78 1.42
CA GLY A 232 7.67 5.51 2.85
C GLY A 232 8.30 6.53 3.80
N LYS A 233 9.14 7.46 3.32
CA LYS A 233 9.66 8.60 4.10
C LYS A 233 8.63 9.75 4.20
N MET A 234 7.63 9.78 3.32
CA MET A 234 6.58 10.81 3.35
C MET A 234 5.65 10.63 4.55
N PRO A 235 5.16 11.73 5.14
CA PRO A 235 4.10 11.67 6.15
C PRO A 235 2.90 10.84 5.66
N ASN A 236 2.34 10.04 6.55
CA ASN A 236 1.21 9.12 6.29
C ASN A 236 1.48 7.98 5.27
N LYS A 237 2.71 7.86 4.75
CA LYS A 237 3.12 6.78 3.83
C LYS A 237 4.14 5.80 4.43
N GLN A 238 4.48 5.93 5.72
CA GLN A 238 5.50 5.11 6.40
C GLN A 238 5.27 3.61 6.24
N ARG A 239 3.99 3.20 6.12
CA ARG A 239 3.59 1.79 5.94
C ARG A 239 4.14 1.17 4.67
N LEU A 240 4.34 1.95 3.60
CA LEU A 240 4.97 1.45 2.37
C LEU A 240 6.42 1.00 2.60
N GLY A 241 7.11 1.58 3.59
CA GLY A 241 8.46 1.20 3.98
C GLY A 241 8.55 -0.15 4.72
N TYR A 242 7.46 -0.69 5.27
CA TYR A 242 7.48 -1.94 6.04
C TYR A 242 7.86 -3.15 5.19
N PHE A 243 7.35 -3.22 3.96
CA PHE A 243 7.65 -4.34 3.08
C PHE A 243 9.14 -4.38 2.65
N PRO A 244 9.75 -3.29 2.15
CA PRO A 244 11.21 -3.26 1.93
C PRO A 244 12.02 -3.61 3.16
N GLN A 245 11.65 -3.14 4.35
CA GLN A 245 12.33 -3.47 5.60
C GLN A 245 12.23 -4.96 5.93
N TYR A 246 11.05 -5.56 5.74
CA TYR A 246 10.87 -7.00 5.90
C TYR A 246 11.74 -7.79 4.93
N LEU A 247 11.77 -7.42 3.64
CA LEU A 247 12.59 -8.08 2.63
C LEU A 247 14.09 -7.95 2.92
N GLU A 248 14.54 -6.79 3.39
CA GLU A 248 15.94 -6.59 3.78
C GLU A 248 16.32 -7.50 4.96
N ARG A 249 15.48 -7.59 6.00
CA ARG A 249 15.70 -8.53 7.12
C ARG A 249 15.71 -10.00 6.67
N ARG A 250 14.80 -10.37 5.76
CA ARG A 250 14.74 -11.71 5.16
C ARG A 250 16.02 -12.00 4.38
N ALA A 251 16.50 -11.07 3.56
CA ALA A 251 17.73 -11.18 2.79
C ALA A 251 18.96 -11.38 3.69
N MET A 252 19.07 -10.63 4.78
CA MET A 252 20.20 -10.71 5.72
C MET A 252 20.34 -12.08 6.42
N LYS A 253 19.29 -12.89 6.47
CA LYS A 253 19.30 -14.24 7.06
C LYS A 253 19.80 -15.32 6.08
N LEU A 254 19.91 -14.99 4.80
CA LEU A 254 20.25 -15.94 3.75
C LEU A 254 21.77 -15.93 3.49
N LYS A 255 22.46 -17.02 3.88
CA LYS A 255 23.92 -17.12 3.80
C LYS A 255 24.46 -17.22 2.36
N ASN A 256 23.61 -17.58 1.41
CA ASN A 256 23.91 -17.70 -0.02
C ASN A 256 23.42 -16.53 -0.85
N LEU A 257 23.01 -15.42 -0.20
CA LEU A 257 22.69 -14.14 -0.82
C LEU A 257 23.77 -13.11 -0.45
N PHE A 258 24.46 -12.59 -1.48
CA PHE A 258 25.42 -11.53 -1.35
C PHE A 258 24.84 -10.21 -1.89
N ILE A 259 24.97 -9.11 -1.14
CA ILE A 259 24.37 -7.82 -1.49
C ILE A 259 25.48 -6.78 -1.72
N CYS A 260 25.54 -6.22 -2.94
CA CYS A 260 26.43 -5.15 -3.35
C CYS A 260 25.66 -3.83 -3.39
N LYS A 261 25.76 -3.01 -2.35
CA LYS A 261 25.20 -1.64 -2.33
C LYS A 261 26.22 -0.62 -2.84
N ASN A 262 25.76 0.59 -3.21
CA ASN A 262 26.57 1.64 -3.82
C ASN A 262 27.36 1.15 -5.06
N THR A 263 26.78 0.24 -5.81
CA THR A 263 27.43 -0.42 -6.94
C THR A 263 26.53 -0.34 -8.17
N GLU A 264 27.01 0.33 -9.19
CA GLU A 264 26.34 0.31 -10.49
C GLU A 264 26.68 -0.99 -11.23
N ALA A 265 25.66 -1.66 -11.75
CA ALA A 265 25.82 -2.93 -12.44
C ALA A 265 26.34 -2.68 -13.86
N SER A 266 27.64 -2.92 -14.11
CA SER A 266 28.16 -3.06 -15.47
C SER A 266 28.12 -4.50 -15.93
N ILE A 267 28.20 -4.73 -17.24
CA ILE A 267 28.23 -6.06 -17.84
C ILE A 267 29.43 -6.84 -17.28
N GLU A 268 30.63 -6.27 -17.25
CA GLU A 268 31.83 -6.90 -16.75
C GLU A 268 31.71 -7.28 -15.26
N PHE A 269 31.03 -6.43 -14.47
CA PHE A 269 30.81 -6.74 -13.06
C PHE A 269 29.86 -7.92 -12.89
N ILE A 270 28.79 -8.00 -13.69
CA ILE A 270 27.84 -9.10 -13.70
C ILE A 270 28.51 -10.41 -14.16
N GLU A 271 29.31 -10.37 -15.24
CA GLU A 271 30.07 -11.53 -15.76
C GLU A 271 31.03 -12.14 -14.71
N GLY A 272 31.60 -11.28 -13.85
CA GLY A 272 32.49 -11.72 -12.78
C GLY A 272 31.86 -12.76 -11.84
N PHE A 273 30.54 -12.80 -11.73
CA PHE A 273 29.78 -13.77 -10.95
C PHE A 273 29.40 -15.04 -11.71
N LYS A 274 29.69 -15.11 -13.02
CA LYS A 274 29.36 -16.23 -13.90
C LYS A 274 27.89 -16.64 -13.76
N PRO A 275 26.94 -15.76 -14.08
CA PRO A 275 25.52 -16.03 -13.88
C PRO A 275 25.02 -17.08 -14.84
N ASP A 276 24.13 -17.95 -14.36
CA ASP A 276 23.23 -18.76 -15.19
C ASP A 276 21.97 -17.95 -15.54
N ILE A 277 21.60 -17.01 -14.65
CA ILE A 277 20.41 -16.16 -14.77
C ILE A 277 20.75 -14.74 -14.33
N VAL A 278 20.37 -13.76 -15.16
CA VAL A 278 20.38 -12.33 -14.80
C VAL A 278 18.95 -11.83 -14.69
N VAL A 279 18.61 -11.23 -13.56
CA VAL A 279 17.28 -10.67 -13.30
C VAL A 279 17.38 -9.14 -13.34
N ASN A 280 16.77 -8.52 -14.33
CA ASN A 280 16.64 -7.07 -14.40
C ASN A 280 15.43 -6.61 -13.58
N ALA A 281 15.69 -5.87 -12.49
CA ALA A 281 14.71 -5.28 -11.58
C ALA A 281 15.02 -3.79 -11.32
N THR A 282 15.54 -3.09 -12.33
CA THR A 282 16.02 -1.69 -12.23
C THR A 282 14.92 -0.65 -12.04
N GLY A 283 13.64 -1.08 -12.12
CA GLY A 283 12.50 -0.25 -11.76
C GLY A 283 12.08 0.74 -12.84
N SER A 284 11.61 1.91 -12.41
CA SER A 284 11.01 2.93 -13.27
C SER A 284 11.54 4.32 -12.93
N VAL A 285 11.33 5.22 -13.90
CA VAL A 285 11.63 6.66 -13.80
C VAL A 285 10.37 7.46 -14.15
N PRO A 286 10.27 8.74 -13.77
CA PRO A 286 9.15 9.58 -14.17
C PRO A 286 8.98 9.64 -15.70
N LEU A 287 7.73 9.56 -16.15
CA LEU A 287 7.37 9.78 -17.55
C LEU A 287 7.38 11.28 -17.83
N LEU A 288 8.29 11.70 -18.70
CA LEU A 288 8.47 13.08 -19.11
C LEU A 288 8.20 13.21 -20.63
N PRO A 289 6.95 13.48 -21.04
CA PRO A 289 6.62 13.68 -22.45
C PRO A 289 7.24 14.97 -22.98
N ASN A 290 7.33 15.06 -24.30
CA ASN A 290 7.85 16.26 -24.98
C ASN A 290 6.80 17.38 -24.95
N ILE A 291 6.72 18.09 -23.81
CA ILE A 291 5.88 19.26 -23.60
C ILE A 291 6.78 20.50 -23.60
N PRO A 292 6.40 21.59 -24.31
CA PRO A 292 7.17 22.84 -24.32
C PRO A 292 7.54 23.31 -22.93
N GLY A 293 8.81 23.63 -22.70
CA GLY A 293 9.34 24.13 -21.44
C GLY A 293 9.49 23.11 -20.31
N LEU A 294 9.00 21.87 -20.46
CA LEU A 294 9.05 20.86 -19.39
C LEU A 294 10.48 20.48 -19.01
N LYS A 295 11.29 20.13 -19.99
CA LYS A 295 12.65 19.67 -19.75
C LYS A 295 13.52 20.80 -19.18
N GLU A 296 13.44 21.98 -19.77
CA GLU A 296 14.18 23.17 -19.37
C GLU A 296 13.87 23.57 -17.93
N ASN A 297 12.58 23.54 -17.53
CA ASN A 297 12.16 23.92 -16.19
C ASN A 297 12.46 22.85 -15.14
N LEU A 298 12.50 21.56 -15.50
CA LEU A 298 13.01 20.50 -14.63
C LEU A 298 14.52 20.65 -14.39
N GLU A 299 15.31 20.88 -15.45
CA GLU A 299 16.76 21.09 -15.35
C GLU A 299 17.11 22.37 -14.57
N ALA A 300 16.30 23.40 -14.67
CA ALA A 300 16.45 24.65 -13.90
C ALA A 300 15.97 24.51 -12.43
N GLY A 301 15.26 23.44 -12.06
CA GLY A 301 14.68 23.25 -10.72
C GLY A 301 13.43 24.10 -10.45
N ASN A 302 12.81 24.67 -11.48
CA ASN A 302 11.57 25.46 -11.35
C ASN A 302 10.35 24.57 -11.08
N VAL A 303 10.36 23.35 -11.63
CA VAL A 303 9.35 22.32 -11.39
C VAL A 303 10.01 21.04 -10.92
N SER A 304 9.25 20.20 -10.23
CA SER A 304 9.73 18.98 -9.58
C SER A 304 8.92 17.76 -10.00
N THR A 305 9.51 16.58 -9.83
CA THR A 305 8.85 15.28 -9.91
C THR A 305 8.60 14.71 -8.52
N ILE A 306 7.96 13.56 -8.44
CA ILE A 306 7.83 12.84 -7.16
C ILE A 306 9.20 12.44 -6.59
N PHE A 307 10.21 12.20 -7.44
CA PHE A 307 11.55 11.84 -6.94
C PHE A 307 12.19 13.00 -6.18
N ASP A 308 12.03 14.22 -6.67
CA ASP A 308 12.52 15.41 -6.00
C ASP A 308 11.83 15.60 -4.64
N LEU A 309 10.51 15.36 -4.59
CA LEU A 309 9.76 15.45 -3.34
C LEU A 309 10.24 14.41 -2.31
N VAL A 310 10.32 13.12 -2.67
CA VAL A 310 10.66 12.06 -1.71
C VAL A 310 12.13 12.10 -1.26
N ASP A 311 13.01 12.69 -2.06
CA ASP A 311 14.41 12.87 -1.69
C ASP A 311 14.64 14.11 -0.80
N HIS A 312 13.70 15.05 -0.78
CA HIS A 312 13.81 16.31 -0.04
C HIS A 312 12.62 16.56 0.90
N VAL A 313 11.96 15.49 1.39
CA VAL A 313 10.77 15.59 2.27
C VAL A 313 10.98 16.58 3.42
N ASP A 314 12.13 16.49 4.08
CA ASP A 314 12.44 17.30 5.27
C ASP A 314 12.83 18.75 4.94
N SER A 315 13.00 19.11 3.66
CA SER A 315 13.36 20.47 3.25
C SER A 315 12.15 21.40 3.11
N TYR A 316 10.94 20.85 3.02
CA TYR A 316 9.72 21.63 2.90
C TYR A 316 9.25 22.16 4.25
N PRO A 317 8.89 23.46 4.35
CA PRO A 317 8.36 24.03 5.59
C PRO A 317 7.09 23.32 6.09
N GLU A 318 6.93 23.24 7.40
CA GLU A 318 5.71 22.72 8.05
C GLU A 318 4.47 23.59 7.77
N ASP A 319 4.63 24.90 7.61
CA ASP A 319 3.56 25.86 7.28
C ASP A 319 3.87 26.52 5.94
N LEU A 320 2.99 26.29 4.97
CA LEU A 320 3.04 26.83 3.61
C LEU A 320 1.81 27.73 3.34
N SER A 321 1.24 28.34 4.39
CA SER A 321 0.11 29.26 4.26
C SER A 321 0.41 30.38 3.24
N GLY A 322 -0.49 30.55 2.27
CA GLY A 322 -0.36 31.53 1.19
C GLY A 322 0.57 31.10 0.04
N LYS A 323 1.13 29.89 0.09
CA LYS A 323 1.90 29.30 -1.01
C LYS A 323 0.99 28.49 -1.92
N LYS A 324 1.17 28.67 -3.23
CA LYS A 324 0.44 27.93 -4.27
C LYS A 324 1.23 26.70 -4.69
N VAL A 325 0.59 25.55 -4.66
CA VAL A 325 1.13 24.30 -5.16
C VAL A 325 0.26 23.81 -6.31
N VAL A 326 0.86 23.61 -7.48
CA VAL A 326 0.14 23.08 -8.63
C VAL A 326 0.71 21.70 -9.01
N VAL A 327 -0.18 20.71 -9.07
CA VAL A 327 0.16 19.30 -9.37
C VAL A 327 -0.47 18.94 -10.72
N ILE A 328 0.36 18.57 -11.68
CA ILE A 328 -0.06 18.08 -12.99
C ILE A 328 -0.03 16.55 -13.01
N GLY A 329 -1.21 15.94 -13.16
CA GLY A 329 -1.45 14.50 -13.10
C GLY A 329 -2.14 14.07 -11.81
N GLY A 330 -3.38 13.59 -11.95
CA GLY A 330 -4.26 13.18 -10.84
C GLY A 330 -4.28 11.66 -10.60
N GLY A 331 -3.21 10.94 -10.98
CA GLY A 331 -3.01 9.54 -10.61
C GLY A 331 -2.48 9.39 -9.18
N ASN A 332 -2.08 8.16 -8.77
CA ASN A 332 -1.55 7.85 -7.43
C ASN A 332 -0.47 8.84 -6.99
N VAL A 333 0.50 9.09 -7.87
CA VAL A 333 1.66 9.93 -7.57
C VAL A 333 1.25 11.39 -7.31
N GLY A 334 0.35 11.94 -8.13
CA GLY A 334 -0.13 13.31 -7.92
C GLY A 334 -0.97 13.45 -6.67
N LEU A 335 -1.77 12.45 -6.33
CA LEU A 335 -2.54 12.42 -5.09
C LEU A 335 -1.62 12.34 -3.85
N ASP A 336 -0.52 11.59 -3.91
CA ASP A 336 0.50 11.57 -2.84
C ASP A 336 1.10 12.98 -2.62
N VAL A 337 1.34 13.74 -3.70
CA VAL A 337 1.81 15.14 -3.61
C VAL A 337 0.76 16.03 -2.96
N VAL A 338 -0.52 15.90 -3.35
CA VAL A 338 -1.63 16.65 -2.72
C VAL A 338 -1.72 16.35 -1.23
N GLU A 339 -1.67 15.07 -0.85
CA GLU A 339 -1.72 14.62 0.55
C GLU A 339 -0.52 15.12 1.37
N PHE A 340 0.62 15.40 0.73
CA PHE A 340 1.78 15.99 1.38
C PHE A 340 1.61 17.48 1.69
N PHE A 341 1.07 18.28 0.73
CA PHE A 341 1.04 19.71 0.83
C PHE A 341 -0.21 20.28 1.54
N VAL A 342 -1.36 19.60 1.45
CA VAL A 342 -2.60 20.06 2.08
C VAL A 342 -2.47 20.22 3.61
N PRO A 343 -1.91 19.25 4.38
CA PRO A 343 -1.74 19.44 5.83
C PRO A 343 -0.79 20.58 6.18
N ARG A 344 0.08 20.99 5.25
CA ARG A 344 0.98 22.15 5.38
C ARG A 344 0.32 23.47 5.05
N LYS A 345 -1.02 23.49 4.86
CA LYS A 345 -1.84 24.67 4.59
C LYS A 345 -1.53 25.37 3.27
N ALA A 346 -0.92 24.69 2.31
CA ALA A 346 -0.74 25.22 0.97
C ALA A 346 -2.08 25.35 0.24
N ASP A 347 -2.19 26.33 -0.68
CA ASP A 347 -3.29 26.41 -1.65
C ASP A 347 -2.98 25.45 -2.80
N VAL A 348 -3.61 24.25 -2.76
CA VAL A 348 -3.29 23.18 -3.68
C VAL A 348 -4.27 23.12 -4.83
N THR A 349 -3.72 23.05 -6.04
CA THR A 349 -4.46 22.83 -7.28
C THR A 349 -3.97 21.53 -7.93
N ILE A 350 -4.90 20.66 -8.36
CA ILE A 350 -4.57 19.45 -9.09
C ILE A 350 -5.25 19.41 -10.45
N VAL A 351 -4.50 19.03 -11.48
CA VAL A 351 -4.92 18.97 -12.88
C VAL A 351 -4.85 17.53 -13.37
N GLU A 352 -5.91 17.03 -13.99
CA GLU A 352 -5.97 15.68 -14.54
C GLU A 352 -6.55 15.69 -15.95
N GLN A 353 -5.86 15.03 -16.88
CA GLN A 353 -6.30 14.92 -18.28
C GLN A 353 -7.58 14.09 -18.43
N LYS A 354 -7.77 13.11 -17.56
CA LYS A 354 -8.95 12.25 -17.55
C LYS A 354 -10.10 12.87 -16.78
N ALA A 355 -11.28 12.28 -16.95
CA ALA A 355 -12.50 12.74 -16.28
C ALA A 355 -12.48 12.54 -14.76
N HIS A 356 -11.67 11.61 -14.26
CA HIS A 356 -11.65 11.23 -12.85
C HIS A 356 -10.23 11.15 -12.31
N PHE A 357 -10.06 11.65 -11.07
CA PHE A 357 -8.83 11.47 -10.31
C PHE A 357 -8.72 10.02 -9.79
N GLY A 358 -7.50 9.53 -9.64
CA GLY A 358 -7.24 8.22 -9.04
C GLY A 358 -7.81 7.03 -9.79
N GLU A 359 -7.92 7.06 -11.13
CA GLU A 359 -8.49 5.94 -11.90
C GLU A 359 -7.80 4.60 -11.66
N ASN A 360 -6.50 4.60 -11.37
CA ASN A 360 -5.73 3.40 -11.12
C ASN A 360 -5.66 2.98 -9.65
N LEU A 361 -6.34 3.72 -8.75
CA LEU A 361 -6.44 3.36 -7.34
C LEU A 361 -7.49 2.24 -7.13
N ASP A 362 -7.33 1.48 -6.05
CA ASP A 362 -8.42 0.68 -5.53
C ASP A 362 -9.58 1.60 -5.08
N PHE A 363 -10.77 1.03 -5.06
CA PHE A 363 -12.00 1.80 -4.81
C PHE A 363 -11.99 2.48 -3.42
N ILE A 364 -11.40 1.85 -2.41
CA ILE A 364 -11.38 2.33 -1.03
C ILE A 364 -10.46 3.55 -0.90
N THR A 365 -9.23 3.42 -1.38
CA THR A 365 -8.25 4.52 -1.39
C THR A 365 -8.77 5.68 -2.23
N LYS A 366 -9.31 5.40 -3.42
CA LYS A 366 -9.90 6.44 -4.29
C LYS A 366 -11.00 7.22 -3.58
N THR A 367 -11.94 6.54 -2.91
CA THR A 367 -13.03 7.19 -2.17
C THR A 367 -12.47 8.11 -1.09
N GLY A 368 -11.51 7.63 -0.31
CA GLY A 368 -10.87 8.44 0.74
C GLY A 368 -10.10 9.65 0.19
N SER A 369 -9.35 9.49 -0.90
CA SER A 369 -8.59 10.61 -1.50
C SER A 369 -9.52 11.69 -2.08
N ILE A 370 -10.64 11.30 -2.70
CA ILE A 370 -11.64 12.26 -3.19
C ILE A 370 -12.30 13.01 -2.02
N GLU A 371 -12.70 12.28 -0.97
CA GLU A 371 -13.25 12.90 0.24
C GLU A 371 -12.25 13.88 0.86
N PHE A 372 -10.96 13.48 0.97
CA PHE A 372 -9.89 14.32 1.49
C PHE A 372 -9.73 15.61 0.68
N MET A 373 -9.69 15.53 -0.65
CA MET A 373 -9.58 16.71 -1.52
C MET A 373 -10.77 17.65 -1.36
N ASN A 374 -11.99 17.11 -1.32
CA ASN A 374 -13.23 17.90 -1.18
C ASN A 374 -13.30 18.59 0.19
N LYS A 375 -13.02 17.87 1.27
CA LYS A 375 -13.00 18.39 2.65
C LYS A 375 -12.00 19.53 2.82
N ASN A 376 -10.86 19.44 2.16
CA ASN A 376 -9.77 20.41 2.24
C ASN A 376 -9.83 21.46 1.12
N LYS A 377 -10.90 21.49 0.32
CA LYS A 377 -11.14 22.49 -0.74
C LYS A 377 -9.99 22.58 -1.76
N VAL A 378 -9.39 21.45 -2.10
CA VAL A 378 -8.38 21.39 -3.17
C VAL A 378 -9.01 21.84 -4.48
N ASN A 379 -8.35 22.73 -5.22
CA ASN A 379 -8.80 23.15 -6.54
C ASN A 379 -8.59 22.02 -7.56
N GLN A 380 -9.66 21.55 -8.18
CA GLN A 380 -9.66 20.37 -9.02
C GLN A 380 -10.02 20.68 -10.46
N TYR A 381 -9.15 20.36 -11.42
CA TYR A 381 -9.36 20.51 -12.85
C TYR A 381 -9.30 19.14 -13.56
N PRO A 382 -10.41 18.36 -13.57
CA PRO A 382 -10.51 17.16 -14.41
C PRO A 382 -10.69 17.58 -15.88
N ASN A 383 -10.44 16.65 -16.83
CA ASN A 383 -10.47 16.90 -18.27
C ASN A 383 -9.58 18.08 -18.70
N ALA A 384 -8.46 18.29 -18.03
CA ALA A 384 -7.54 19.39 -18.29
C ALA A 384 -6.14 18.86 -18.67
N SER A 385 -5.58 19.36 -19.75
CA SER A 385 -4.29 18.91 -20.30
C SER A 385 -3.22 19.98 -20.17
N LEU A 386 -2.02 19.59 -19.74
CA LEU A 386 -0.84 20.46 -19.74
C LEU A 386 -0.40 20.75 -21.18
N LEU A 387 -0.23 22.01 -21.53
CA LEU A 387 0.23 22.46 -22.85
C LEU A 387 1.67 22.96 -22.84
N GLU A 388 2.05 23.71 -21.79
CA GLU A 388 3.35 24.36 -21.67
C GLU A 388 3.74 24.51 -20.21
N VAL A 389 5.03 24.46 -19.91
CA VAL A 389 5.63 24.72 -18.60
C VAL A 389 6.46 25.98 -18.70
N LYS A 390 6.16 26.98 -17.84
CA LYS A 390 6.95 28.20 -17.68
C LYS A 390 7.63 28.19 -16.30
N ASP A 391 8.49 29.16 -16.05
CA ASP A 391 9.31 29.22 -14.84
C ASP A 391 8.49 29.11 -13.53
N HIS A 392 7.30 29.75 -13.49
CA HIS A 392 6.43 29.80 -12.32
C HIS A 392 4.94 29.62 -12.63
N SER A 393 4.63 29.04 -13.81
CA SER A 393 3.26 28.74 -14.18
C SER A 393 3.14 27.54 -15.11
N PHE A 394 1.99 26.88 -15.10
CA PHE A 394 1.57 25.89 -16.07
C PHE A 394 0.47 26.46 -16.95
N ILE A 395 0.60 26.30 -18.27
CA ILE A 395 -0.49 26.55 -19.20
C ILE A 395 -1.24 25.25 -19.40
N VAL A 396 -2.51 25.24 -19.01
CA VAL A 396 -3.38 24.07 -19.11
C VAL A 396 -4.60 24.39 -19.97
N ARG A 397 -5.08 23.43 -20.74
CA ARG A 397 -6.36 23.52 -21.47
C ARG A 397 -7.46 22.84 -20.69
N HIS A 398 -8.48 23.59 -20.31
CA HIS A 398 -9.68 23.11 -19.64
C HIS A 398 -10.90 23.74 -20.28
N ASP A 399 -11.92 22.95 -20.63
CA ASP A 399 -13.15 23.42 -21.30
C ASP A 399 -12.90 24.32 -22.50
N TYR A 400 -11.96 23.88 -23.39
CA TYR A 400 -11.54 24.60 -24.60
C TYR A 400 -10.91 26.00 -24.36
N LYS A 401 -10.52 26.30 -23.13
CA LYS A 401 -9.83 27.53 -22.75
C LYS A 401 -8.45 27.21 -22.20
N ASP A 402 -7.50 28.05 -22.55
CA ASP A 402 -6.17 27.98 -21.97
C ASP A 402 -6.16 28.82 -20.68
N LEU A 403 -5.76 28.19 -19.60
CA LEU A 403 -5.64 28.78 -18.27
C LEU A 403 -4.17 28.80 -17.88
N GLU A 404 -3.72 29.90 -17.30
CA GLU A 404 -2.40 30.00 -16.69
C GLU A 404 -2.54 29.80 -15.18
N LEU A 405 -1.86 28.78 -14.66
CA LEU A 405 -1.89 28.41 -13.22
C LEU A 405 -0.52 28.74 -12.62
N ASP A 406 -0.45 29.87 -11.90
CA ASP A 406 0.77 30.28 -11.19
C ASP A 406 1.02 29.41 -9.97
N PHE A 407 2.29 29.12 -9.68
CA PHE A 407 2.72 28.34 -8.51
C PHE A 407 3.99 28.89 -7.84
N ASP A 408 4.10 28.62 -6.54
CA ASP A 408 5.36 28.67 -5.79
C ASP A 408 6.09 27.30 -5.89
N TYR A 409 5.31 26.18 -5.97
CA TYR A 409 5.81 24.83 -6.14
C TYR A 409 5.01 24.13 -7.24
N GLY A 410 5.67 23.77 -8.32
CA GLY A 410 5.07 23.06 -9.45
C GLY A 410 5.52 21.60 -9.49
N PHE A 411 4.58 20.66 -9.59
CA PHE A 411 4.87 19.23 -9.68
C PHE A 411 4.31 18.61 -10.94
N VAL A 412 5.14 17.77 -11.60
CA VAL A 412 4.76 17.02 -12.79
C VAL A 412 4.71 15.52 -12.46
N CYS A 413 3.49 14.98 -12.44
CA CYS A 413 3.17 13.60 -12.03
C CYS A 413 2.44 12.84 -13.14
N LEU A 414 2.99 12.87 -14.36
CA LEU A 414 2.37 12.34 -15.59
C LEU A 414 2.48 10.80 -15.73
N GLY A 415 2.94 10.13 -14.69
CA GLY A 415 3.11 8.68 -14.63
C GLY A 415 4.58 8.27 -14.56
N MET A 416 4.79 6.97 -14.70
CA MET A 416 6.11 6.35 -14.65
C MET A 416 6.36 5.55 -15.93
N GLN A 417 7.61 5.42 -16.31
CA GLN A 417 8.04 4.55 -17.41
C GLN A 417 9.18 3.64 -16.95
N SER A 418 9.27 2.46 -17.57
CA SER A 418 10.33 1.50 -17.25
C SER A 418 11.71 2.11 -17.54
N ALA A 419 12.68 1.81 -16.70
CA ALA A 419 14.09 2.20 -16.89
C ALA A 419 14.75 1.27 -17.94
N THR A 420 14.34 1.42 -19.20
CA THR A 420 14.59 0.48 -20.29
C THR A 420 15.99 0.41 -20.91
N PRO A 421 16.87 1.44 -20.87
CA PRO A 421 18.14 1.34 -21.60
C PRO A 421 19.01 0.15 -21.16
N SER A 422 19.05 -0.17 -19.88
CA SER A 422 19.86 -1.24 -19.31
C SER A 422 19.40 -2.65 -19.70
N LEU A 423 18.10 -2.88 -19.96
CA LEU A 423 17.58 -4.20 -20.29
C LEU A 423 18.04 -4.66 -21.68
N GLN A 424 17.97 -3.78 -22.69
CA GLN A 424 18.34 -4.14 -24.06
C GLN A 424 19.83 -4.49 -24.15
N GLU A 425 20.65 -3.76 -23.42
CA GLU A 425 22.09 -4.01 -23.33
C GLU A 425 22.38 -5.36 -22.67
N LEU A 426 21.78 -5.63 -21.50
CA LEU A 426 21.91 -6.90 -20.82
C LEU A 426 21.42 -8.07 -21.67
N TYR A 427 20.25 -7.90 -22.31
CA TYR A 427 19.67 -8.95 -23.15
C TYR A 427 20.54 -9.27 -24.36
N ASN A 428 21.00 -8.23 -25.08
CA ASN A 428 21.84 -8.40 -26.25
C ASN A 428 23.19 -9.06 -25.94
N HIS A 429 23.73 -8.82 -24.74
CA HIS A 429 25.00 -9.39 -24.33
C HIS A 429 24.84 -10.86 -23.89
N PHE A 430 23.98 -11.12 -22.93
CA PHE A 430 23.92 -12.43 -22.25
C PHE A 430 23.17 -13.50 -23.04
N ILE A 431 22.24 -13.16 -23.93
CA ILE A 431 21.48 -14.17 -24.69
C ILE A 431 22.38 -15.07 -25.56
N TYR A 432 23.46 -14.53 -26.08
CA TYR A 432 24.40 -15.29 -26.91
C TYR A 432 25.36 -16.16 -26.10
N GLU A 433 25.46 -15.92 -24.80
CA GLU A 433 26.28 -16.68 -23.86
C GLU A 433 25.51 -17.82 -23.19
N GLY A 434 24.23 -17.98 -23.54
CA GLY A 434 23.36 -18.99 -22.95
C GLY A 434 22.90 -18.67 -21.55
N VAL A 435 23.03 -17.41 -21.10
CA VAL A 435 22.53 -16.88 -19.83
C VAL A 435 21.08 -16.44 -20.01
N GLU A 436 20.20 -16.88 -19.13
CA GLU A 436 18.80 -16.43 -19.14
C GLU A 436 18.69 -15.02 -18.59
N VAL A 437 18.01 -14.13 -19.30
CA VAL A 437 17.73 -12.75 -18.84
C VAL A 437 16.24 -12.59 -18.57
N LEU A 438 15.90 -12.33 -17.29
CA LEU A 438 14.53 -12.11 -16.84
C LEU A 438 14.30 -10.64 -16.54
N ASN A 439 13.14 -10.12 -16.92
CA ASN A 439 12.74 -8.74 -16.64
C ASN A 439 11.51 -8.72 -15.73
N ILE A 440 11.60 -8.10 -14.54
CA ILE A 440 10.56 -8.15 -13.53
C ILE A 440 10.24 -6.77 -12.94
N GLY A 441 9.04 -6.66 -12.36
CA GLY A 441 8.59 -5.41 -11.72
C GLY A 441 8.43 -4.27 -12.72
N ASP A 442 8.69 -3.04 -12.28
CA ASP A 442 8.50 -1.84 -13.08
C ASP A 442 9.48 -1.70 -14.25
N SER A 443 10.58 -2.43 -14.23
CA SER A 443 11.48 -2.52 -15.39
C SER A 443 10.86 -3.28 -16.56
N ALA A 444 9.93 -4.20 -16.30
CA ALA A 444 9.15 -4.87 -17.34
C ALA A 444 7.92 -4.03 -17.75
N GLN A 445 7.18 -3.57 -16.78
CA GLN A 445 6.02 -2.70 -16.94
C GLN A 445 5.71 -2.00 -15.62
N THR A 446 5.58 -0.69 -15.66
CA THR A 446 5.23 0.13 -14.50
C THR A 446 3.84 -0.21 -13.99
N ARG A 447 3.77 -0.71 -12.75
CA ARG A 447 2.53 -1.13 -12.10
C ARG A 447 2.67 -0.99 -10.58
N ARG A 448 1.80 -1.65 -9.83
CA ARG A 448 1.81 -1.64 -8.37
C ARG A 448 2.75 -2.73 -7.81
N ILE A 449 3.04 -2.66 -6.52
CA ILE A 449 3.86 -3.66 -5.81
C ILE A 449 3.32 -5.09 -6.03
N ILE A 450 1.99 -5.27 -6.04
CA ILE A 450 1.35 -6.57 -6.19
C ILE A 450 1.73 -7.27 -7.51
N GLU A 451 1.80 -6.54 -8.61
CA GLU A 451 2.19 -7.09 -9.90
C GLU A 451 3.69 -7.39 -9.95
N GLY A 452 4.52 -6.53 -9.34
CA GLY A 452 5.97 -6.75 -9.25
C GLY A 452 6.34 -7.99 -8.45
N VAL A 453 5.75 -8.17 -7.27
CA VAL A 453 5.97 -9.34 -6.40
C VAL A 453 5.40 -10.61 -7.03
N LYS A 454 4.24 -10.52 -7.68
CA LYS A 454 3.63 -11.66 -8.38
C LYS A 454 4.47 -12.13 -9.58
N ALA A 455 5.08 -11.20 -10.32
CA ALA A 455 5.97 -11.53 -11.44
C ALA A 455 7.11 -12.46 -10.99
N VAL A 456 7.68 -12.23 -9.81
CA VAL A 456 8.71 -13.09 -9.22
C VAL A 456 8.21 -14.51 -9.02
N SER A 457 7.01 -14.69 -8.47
CA SER A 457 6.43 -16.02 -8.22
C SER A 457 6.22 -16.83 -9.52
N TYR A 458 5.87 -16.15 -10.62
CA TYR A 458 5.72 -16.81 -11.93
C TYR A 458 7.08 -17.15 -12.59
N THR A 459 8.06 -16.26 -12.48
CA THR A 459 9.40 -16.47 -13.04
C THR A 459 10.09 -17.67 -12.40
N HIS A 460 9.90 -17.89 -11.10
CA HIS A 460 10.46 -19.03 -10.39
C HIS A 460 9.80 -20.38 -10.74
N LEU A 461 8.57 -20.36 -11.26
CA LEU A 461 7.90 -21.56 -11.79
C LEU A 461 8.47 -22.00 -13.14
N THR A 462 9.14 -21.11 -13.85
CA THR A 462 9.71 -21.36 -15.17
C THR A 462 11.22 -21.63 -15.14
N LEU A 463 11.87 -21.57 -13.95
CA LEU A 463 13.29 -21.92 -13.84
C LEU A 463 13.50 -23.39 -14.20
N PRO A 464 14.23 -23.71 -15.31
CA PRO A 464 14.45 -25.09 -15.75
C PRO A 464 15.18 -25.96 -14.71
N THR A 465 15.77 -25.30 -13.70
CA THR A 465 16.55 -25.91 -12.63
C THR A 465 15.71 -26.46 -11.47
N ILE A 466 14.40 -26.07 -11.38
CA ILE A 466 13.48 -26.48 -10.31
C ILE A 466 12.56 -27.63 -10.75
N ALA A 467 12.40 -27.89 -12.05
CA ALA A 467 11.53 -28.90 -12.63
C ALA A 467 12.11 -30.35 -12.54
#